data_d1f723c621259190de929a1e195438c8
#
_entry.id   d1f723c621259190de929a1e195438c8
#
_cell.length_a   1.000
_cell.length_b   1.000
_cell.length_c   1.000
_cell.angle_alpha   90.00
_cell.angle_beta   90.00
_cell.angle_gamma   90.00
#
_symmetry.space_group_name_H-M   'P 1'
#
loop_
_entity.id
_entity.type
_entity.pdbx_description
1 polymer ?
#
loop_
_entity_poly.entity_id
_entity_poly.type
_entity_poly.pdbx_seq_one_letter_code
_entity_poly.pdbx_strand_id
1 'polypeptide(L)'
;VNGFALADKKTNVNLIRKDVGMVFQHFNLYNNKSVIENIMLAPRIVLKRPEEENRELAMKLLDKVGLANKAESMPAQLSGGQKQRIAIARSLAMKPKCLLFDEPTSALDPEMIDDVLDVMKDIAKNSNMTMLVVTHEMGFARAVADRVIFMADGRILEDDSTEKFFGDQPSTERAREFMSKISGH
;
A
#
# COMPACT_ATOMS: atom_id res chain seq x y z
N VAL A 1 -17.61 -0.98 5.24
CA VAL A 1 -16.26 -0.61 5.69
C VAL A 1 -16.40 0.08 7.05
N ASN A 2 -15.73 -0.41 8.08
CA ASN A 2 -15.78 0.17 9.45
C ASN A 2 -17.20 0.45 9.97
N GLY A 3 -18.19 -0.42 9.68
CA GLY A 3 -19.59 -0.26 10.06
C GLY A 3 -20.39 0.68 9.14
N PHE A 4 -19.78 1.31 8.14
CA PHE A 4 -20.48 2.14 7.16
C PHE A 4 -20.93 1.32 5.95
N ALA A 5 -22.18 1.49 5.53
CA ALA A 5 -22.70 0.94 4.28
C ALA A 5 -22.29 1.84 3.10
N LEU A 6 -21.38 1.39 2.25
CA LEU A 6 -20.90 2.18 1.10
C LEU A 6 -22.02 2.49 0.08
N ALA A 7 -23.01 1.60 -0.04
CA ALA A 7 -24.14 1.77 -0.95
C ALA A 7 -25.20 2.76 -0.44
N ASP A 8 -25.14 3.18 0.82
CA ASP A 8 -26.08 4.15 1.37
C ASP A 8 -25.68 5.57 0.93
N LYS A 9 -26.53 6.24 0.16
CA LYS A 9 -26.34 7.62 -0.30
C LYS A 9 -26.16 8.64 0.83
N LYS A 10 -26.56 8.31 2.06
CA LYS A 10 -26.40 9.15 3.26
C LYS A 10 -25.02 8.98 3.89
N THR A 11 -24.26 7.98 3.50
CA THR A 11 -22.93 7.73 4.06
C THR A 11 -21.95 8.84 3.65
N ASN A 12 -21.37 9.50 4.64
CA ASN A 12 -20.31 10.48 4.39
C ASN A 12 -18.99 9.76 4.06
N VAL A 13 -18.70 9.63 2.75
CA VAL A 13 -17.49 8.93 2.25
C VAL A 13 -16.18 9.51 2.80
N ASN A 14 -16.17 10.79 3.21
CA ASN A 14 -14.97 11.41 3.76
C ASN A 14 -14.59 10.83 5.14
N LEU A 15 -15.58 10.37 5.92
CA LEU A 15 -15.34 9.67 7.17
C LEU A 15 -14.66 8.31 6.91
N ILE A 16 -15.06 7.62 5.85
CA ILE A 16 -14.44 6.35 5.45
C ILE A 16 -13.02 6.58 4.94
N ARG A 17 -12.83 7.57 4.07
CA ARG A 17 -11.51 7.93 3.51
C ARG A 17 -10.49 8.35 4.56
N LYS A 18 -10.95 8.84 5.71
CA LYS A 18 -10.08 9.16 6.84
C LYS A 18 -9.43 7.90 7.44
N ASP A 19 -10.18 6.79 7.48
CA ASP A 19 -9.79 5.53 8.10
C ASP A 19 -9.21 4.52 7.10
N VAL A 20 -9.29 4.82 5.79
CA VAL A 20 -8.79 3.97 4.70
C VAL A 20 -7.74 4.74 3.91
N GLY A 21 -6.50 4.31 4.02
CA GLY A 21 -5.41 4.81 3.19
C GLY A 21 -5.39 4.10 1.84
N MET A 22 -4.82 4.75 0.82
CA MET A 22 -4.61 4.15 -0.49
C MET A 22 -3.25 4.54 -1.06
N VAL A 23 -2.54 3.54 -1.56
CA VAL A 23 -1.28 3.66 -2.29
C VAL A 23 -1.53 3.21 -3.72
N PHE A 24 -1.33 4.10 -4.67
CA PHE A 24 -1.59 3.87 -6.09
C PHE A 24 -0.34 3.37 -6.82
N GLN A 25 -0.53 2.80 -7.98
CA GLN A 25 0.52 2.46 -8.95
C GLN A 25 1.40 3.67 -9.30
N HIS A 26 0.76 4.82 -9.55
CA HIS A 26 1.45 6.10 -9.68
C HIS A 26 1.54 6.78 -8.32
N PHE A 27 2.70 7.25 -7.95
CA PHE A 27 3.06 7.75 -6.61
C PHE A 27 2.16 8.90 -6.11
N ASN A 28 1.61 9.71 -7.04
CA ASN A 28 0.70 10.83 -6.79
C ASN A 28 1.21 11.83 -5.73
N LEU A 29 2.53 12.06 -5.68
CA LEU A 29 3.11 13.07 -4.82
C LEU A 29 2.81 14.48 -5.35
N TYR A 30 2.62 15.42 -4.43
CA TYR A 30 2.48 16.83 -4.78
C TYR A 30 3.84 17.39 -5.21
N ASN A 31 4.03 17.66 -6.50
CA ASN A 31 5.31 18.08 -7.07
C ASN A 31 5.81 19.45 -6.58
N ASN A 32 4.90 20.28 -6.06
CA ASN A 32 5.20 21.60 -5.50
C ASN A 32 5.41 21.61 -3.98
N LYS A 33 5.60 20.44 -3.38
CA LYS A 33 5.84 20.24 -1.95
C LYS A 33 7.03 19.33 -1.72
N SER A 34 7.78 19.61 -0.68
CA SER A 34 8.85 18.71 -0.23
C SER A 34 8.28 17.37 0.24
N VAL A 35 9.16 16.39 0.43
CA VAL A 35 8.81 15.05 0.93
C VAL A 35 8.07 15.15 2.27
N ILE A 36 8.61 15.90 3.22
CA ILE A 36 7.99 16.02 4.55
C ILE A 36 6.65 16.74 4.47
N GLU A 37 6.52 17.76 3.65
CA GLU A 37 5.25 18.46 3.42
C GLU A 37 4.19 17.55 2.79
N ASN A 38 4.58 16.66 1.88
CA ASN A 38 3.69 15.65 1.30
C ASN A 38 3.07 14.75 2.38
N ILE A 39 3.88 14.33 3.36
CA ILE A 39 3.45 13.46 4.45
C ILE A 39 2.57 14.23 5.45
N MET A 40 2.93 15.47 5.77
CA MET A 40 2.27 16.29 6.79
C MET A 40 0.94 16.88 6.34
N LEU A 41 0.69 17.00 5.03
CA LEU A 41 -0.44 17.76 4.48
C LEU A 41 -1.81 17.25 4.95
N ALA A 42 -2.09 15.96 4.73
CA ALA A 42 -3.39 15.40 5.08
C ALA A 42 -3.65 15.38 6.60
N PRO A 43 -2.70 14.95 7.47
CA PRO A 43 -2.91 15.04 8.91
C PRO A 43 -3.14 16.46 9.43
N ARG A 44 -2.47 17.46 8.86
CA ARG A 44 -2.66 18.88 9.21
C ARG A 44 -4.08 19.34 8.88
N ILE A 45 -4.57 19.03 7.67
CA ILE A 45 -5.85 19.54 7.18
C ILE A 45 -7.01 18.76 7.80
N VAL A 46 -6.94 17.43 7.79
CA VAL A 46 -8.07 16.54 8.12
C VAL A 46 -8.13 16.25 9.63
N LEU A 47 -6.97 15.98 10.25
CA LEU A 47 -6.89 15.64 11.67
C LEU A 47 -6.63 16.85 12.57
N LYS A 48 -6.33 18.02 11.98
CA LYS A 48 -5.94 19.23 12.71
C LYS A 48 -4.75 19.01 13.65
N ARG A 49 -3.84 18.08 13.28
CA ARG A 49 -2.69 17.73 14.10
C ARG A 49 -1.75 18.94 14.23
N PRO A 50 -1.26 19.24 15.46
CA PRO A 50 -0.30 20.29 15.68
C PRO A 50 0.95 20.11 14.81
N GLU A 51 1.56 21.21 14.37
CA GLU A 51 2.67 21.19 13.41
C GLU A 51 3.86 20.37 13.91
N GLU A 52 4.26 20.58 15.17
CA GLU A 52 5.39 19.90 15.78
C GLU A 52 5.18 18.38 15.88
N GLU A 53 4.02 17.95 16.41
CA GLU A 53 3.65 16.54 16.49
C GLU A 53 3.58 15.89 15.09
N ASN A 54 3.07 16.65 14.11
CA ASN A 54 2.93 16.19 12.75
C ASN A 54 4.30 16.01 12.09
N ARG A 55 5.25 16.94 12.32
CA ARG A 55 6.61 16.85 11.82
C ARG A 55 7.36 15.68 12.46
N GLU A 56 7.24 15.51 13.77
CA GLU A 56 7.85 14.38 14.47
C GLU A 56 7.37 13.03 13.92
N LEU A 57 6.05 12.89 13.73
CA LEU A 57 5.49 11.68 13.13
C LEU A 57 5.97 11.47 11.69
N ALA A 58 6.01 12.53 10.88
CA ALA A 58 6.49 12.45 9.51
C ALA A 58 7.94 11.99 9.45
N MET A 59 8.80 12.49 10.31
CA MET A 59 10.21 12.05 10.41
C MET A 59 10.34 10.58 10.84
N LYS A 60 9.54 10.11 11.80
CA LYS A 60 9.48 8.69 12.19
C LYS A 60 9.05 7.80 11.04
N LEU A 61 8.08 8.24 10.24
CA LEU A 61 7.64 7.49 9.08
C LEU A 61 8.67 7.50 7.94
N LEU A 62 9.39 8.60 7.75
CA LEU A 62 10.50 8.66 6.80
C LEU A 62 11.65 7.75 7.20
N ASP A 63 11.97 7.69 8.49
CA ASP A 63 12.96 6.75 9.02
C ASP A 63 12.52 5.29 8.77
N LYS A 64 11.26 4.98 9.07
CA LYS A 64 10.67 3.65 8.82
C LYS A 64 10.79 3.18 7.36
N VAL A 65 10.72 4.09 6.40
CA VAL A 65 10.88 3.78 4.96
C VAL A 65 12.31 4.03 4.45
N GLY A 66 13.28 4.31 5.34
CA GLY A 66 14.70 4.48 5.02
C GLY A 66 15.02 5.78 4.26
N LEU A 67 14.21 6.83 4.43
CA LEU A 67 14.32 8.09 3.66
C LEU A 67 14.34 9.35 4.53
N ALA A 68 14.75 9.26 5.80
CA ALA A 68 14.83 10.41 6.71
C ALA A 68 15.71 11.55 6.14
N ASN A 69 16.79 11.20 5.44
CA ASN A 69 17.72 12.14 4.79
C ASN A 69 17.12 12.86 3.57
N LYS A 70 15.93 12.46 3.11
CA LYS A 70 15.22 13.05 1.96
C LYS A 70 14.07 13.97 2.36
N ALA A 71 13.89 14.27 3.65
CA ALA A 71 12.75 15.04 4.16
C ALA A 71 12.52 16.37 3.41
N GLU A 72 13.55 17.10 3.11
CA GLU A 72 13.47 18.41 2.44
C GLU A 72 13.64 18.32 0.90
N SER A 73 13.83 17.11 0.35
CA SER A 73 13.93 16.90 -1.10
C SER A 73 12.59 17.13 -1.80
N MET A 74 12.64 17.53 -3.06
CA MET A 74 11.45 17.63 -3.92
C MET A 74 11.21 16.32 -4.68
N PRO A 75 9.97 15.97 -5.02
CA PRO A 75 9.66 14.73 -5.74
C PRO A 75 10.46 14.52 -7.03
N ALA A 76 10.80 15.59 -7.76
CA ALA A 76 11.60 15.51 -8.97
C ALA A 76 13.05 14.97 -8.76
N GLN A 77 13.55 15.02 -7.53
CA GLN A 77 14.89 14.59 -7.12
C GLN A 77 14.96 13.11 -6.67
N LEU A 78 13.86 12.37 -6.79
CA LEU A 78 13.70 11.04 -6.22
C LEU A 78 13.53 9.98 -7.30
N SER A 79 14.07 8.78 -7.04
CA SER A 79 13.79 7.59 -7.86
C SER A 79 12.33 7.14 -7.71
N GLY A 80 11.87 6.25 -8.62
CA GLY A 80 10.54 5.66 -8.55
C GLY A 80 10.27 4.95 -7.22
N GLY A 81 11.18 4.08 -6.79
CA GLY A 81 11.07 3.36 -5.52
C GLY A 81 11.07 4.28 -4.29
N GLN A 82 11.86 5.38 -4.32
CA GLN A 82 11.81 6.39 -3.26
C GLN A 82 10.46 7.10 -3.21
N LYS A 83 9.90 7.50 -4.37
CA LYS A 83 8.57 8.11 -4.46
C LYS A 83 7.49 7.18 -3.91
N GLN A 84 7.55 5.89 -4.22
CA GLN A 84 6.58 4.92 -3.75
C GLN A 84 6.66 4.72 -2.23
N ARG A 85 7.86 4.58 -1.69
CA ARG A 85 8.07 4.49 -0.23
C ARG A 85 7.54 5.75 0.51
N ILE A 86 7.70 6.92 -0.09
CA ILE A 86 7.12 8.17 0.45
C ILE A 86 5.58 8.17 0.35
N ALA A 87 5.00 7.66 -0.73
CA ALA A 87 3.55 7.53 -0.86
C ALA A 87 2.97 6.58 0.20
N ILE A 88 3.69 5.52 0.54
CA ILE A 88 3.36 4.62 1.67
C ILE A 88 3.42 5.39 3.00
N ALA A 89 4.52 6.08 3.28
CA ALA A 89 4.68 6.87 4.50
C ALA A 89 3.59 7.94 4.64
N ARG A 90 3.23 8.62 3.55
CA ARG A 90 2.13 9.59 3.49
C ARG A 90 0.79 8.97 3.87
N SER A 91 0.50 7.77 3.37
CA SER A 91 -0.74 7.07 3.69
C SER A 91 -0.79 6.64 5.15
N LEU A 92 0.33 6.19 5.72
CA LEU A 92 0.47 5.82 7.13
C LEU A 92 0.33 7.01 8.10
N ALA A 93 0.64 8.23 7.66
CA ALA A 93 0.58 9.43 8.50
C ALA A 93 -0.85 9.74 9.00
N MET A 94 -1.86 9.27 8.29
CA MET A 94 -3.27 9.37 8.70
C MET A 94 -3.64 8.37 9.79
N LYS A 95 -2.77 7.39 10.12
CA LYS A 95 -3.03 6.26 11.04
C LYS A 95 -4.30 5.49 10.62
N PRO A 96 -4.37 5.02 9.36
CA PRO A 96 -5.56 4.35 8.84
C PRO A 96 -5.79 3.00 9.53
N LYS A 97 -7.04 2.53 9.51
CA LYS A 97 -7.42 1.16 9.95
C LYS A 97 -7.23 0.13 8.84
N CYS A 98 -7.29 0.58 7.59
CA CYS A 98 -7.09 -0.25 6.41
C CYS A 98 -6.22 0.49 5.40
N LEU A 99 -5.32 -0.23 4.76
CA LEU A 99 -4.45 0.30 3.70
C LEU A 99 -4.65 -0.52 2.42
N LEU A 100 -5.04 0.18 1.36
CA LEU A 100 -5.23 -0.39 0.03
C LEU A 100 -3.99 -0.12 -0.81
N PHE A 101 -3.51 -1.14 -1.52
CA PHE A 101 -2.43 -1.03 -2.49
C PHE A 101 -2.94 -1.46 -3.86
N ASP A 102 -2.77 -0.60 -4.84
CA ASP A 102 -3.15 -0.85 -6.22
C ASP A 102 -1.87 -0.95 -7.07
N GLU A 103 -1.42 -2.18 -7.31
CA GLU A 103 -0.20 -2.51 -8.04
C GLU A 103 1.02 -1.63 -7.68
N PRO A 104 1.47 -1.63 -6.42
CA PRO A 104 2.43 -0.64 -5.91
C PRO A 104 3.82 -0.74 -6.54
N THR A 105 4.13 -1.81 -7.26
CA THR A 105 5.45 -2.07 -7.88
C THR A 105 5.45 -1.97 -9.40
N SER A 106 4.28 -1.97 -10.06
CA SER A 106 4.18 -2.09 -11.52
C SER A 106 4.74 -0.90 -12.31
N ALA A 107 4.94 0.26 -11.68
CA ALA A 107 5.56 1.44 -12.29
C ALA A 107 7.06 1.61 -11.91
N LEU A 108 7.68 0.56 -11.35
CA LEU A 108 9.06 0.60 -10.85
C LEU A 108 9.99 -0.22 -11.75
N ASP A 109 11.25 0.22 -11.81
CA ASP A 109 12.33 -0.59 -12.35
C ASP A 109 12.57 -1.81 -11.43
N PRO A 110 12.95 -2.99 -12.00
CA PRO A 110 13.12 -4.23 -11.23
C PRO A 110 14.03 -4.09 -10.00
N GLU A 111 15.11 -3.31 -10.11
CA GLU A 111 16.07 -3.08 -9.02
C GLU A 111 15.50 -2.31 -7.83
N MET A 112 14.33 -1.68 -8.00
CA MET A 112 13.67 -0.87 -6.94
C MET A 112 12.50 -1.58 -6.28
N ILE A 113 12.08 -2.73 -6.80
CA ILE A 113 10.90 -3.47 -6.33
C ILE A 113 11.12 -3.99 -4.91
N ASP A 114 12.26 -4.62 -4.66
CA ASP A 114 12.54 -5.25 -3.36
C ASP A 114 12.49 -4.26 -2.19
N ASP A 115 13.04 -3.07 -2.37
CA ASP A 115 13.00 -2.01 -1.36
C ASP A 115 11.56 -1.64 -0.95
N VAL A 116 10.63 -1.61 -1.91
CA VAL A 116 9.22 -1.28 -1.65
C VAL A 116 8.50 -2.46 -1.00
N LEU A 117 8.75 -3.68 -1.49
CA LEU A 117 8.18 -4.89 -0.94
C LEU A 117 8.63 -5.12 0.51
N ASP A 118 9.88 -4.82 0.85
CA ASP A 118 10.40 -4.97 2.21
C ASP A 118 9.73 -4.00 3.19
N VAL A 119 9.48 -2.76 2.77
CA VAL A 119 8.65 -1.82 3.56
C VAL A 119 7.23 -2.37 3.76
N MET A 120 6.61 -2.92 2.72
CA MET A 120 5.27 -3.50 2.82
C MET A 120 5.24 -4.75 3.72
N LYS A 121 6.27 -5.62 3.66
CA LYS A 121 6.43 -6.77 4.56
C LYS A 121 6.56 -6.34 6.02
N ASP A 122 7.35 -5.28 6.28
CA ASP A 122 7.48 -4.73 7.64
C ASP A 122 6.14 -4.22 8.17
N ILE A 123 5.38 -3.50 7.35
CA ILE A 123 4.05 -3.02 7.73
C ILE A 123 3.11 -4.20 8.03
N ALA A 124 3.08 -5.21 7.17
CA ALA A 124 2.23 -6.38 7.34
C ALA A 124 2.53 -7.15 8.65
N LYS A 125 3.80 -7.30 8.98
CA LYS A 125 4.24 -8.04 10.18
C LYS A 125 4.09 -7.26 11.48
N ASN A 126 4.32 -5.95 11.44
CA ASN A 126 4.47 -5.11 12.63
C ASN A 126 3.28 -4.17 12.88
N SER A 127 2.18 -4.31 12.16
CA SER A 127 0.96 -3.55 12.39
C SER A 127 -0.27 -4.45 12.44
N ASN A 128 -1.25 -4.06 13.24
CA ASN A 128 -2.57 -4.71 13.27
C ASN A 128 -3.54 -4.12 12.23
N MET A 129 -3.00 -3.54 11.17
CA MET A 129 -3.77 -2.87 10.13
C MET A 129 -4.20 -3.87 9.07
N THR A 130 -5.46 -3.81 8.64
CA THR A 130 -5.91 -4.59 7.49
C THR A 130 -5.24 -4.05 6.21
N MET A 131 -4.63 -4.94 5.44
CA MET A 131 -4.06 -4.60 4.15
C MET A 131 -4.81 -5.35 3.03
N LEU A 132 -5.20 -4.63 2.00
CA LEU A 132 -5.70 -5.22 0.75
C LEU A 132 -4.75 -4.82 -0.38
N VAL A 133 -4.13 -5.80 -1.01
CA VAL A 133 -3.07 -5.58 -2.00
C VAL A 133 -3.46 -6.22 -3.33
N VAL A 134 -3.58 -5.41 -4.38
CA VAL A 134 -3.62 -5.89 -5.76
C VAL A 134 -2.17 -5.96 -6.25
N THR A 135 -1.71 -7.14 -6.63
CA THR A 135 -0.31 -7.36 -7.01
C THR A 135 -0.15 -8.58 -7.92
N HIS A 136 0.90 -8.56 -8.71
CA HIS A 136 1.42 -9.71 -9.44
C HIS A 136 2.71 -10.28 -8.79
N GLU A 137 3.14 -9.73 -7.68
CA GLU A 137 4.30 -10.19 -6.90
C GLU A 137 3.92 -11.41 -6.04
N MET A 138 3.92 -12.60 -6.64
CA MET A 138 3.45 -13.82 -5.95
C MET A 138 4.34 -14.22 -4.79
N GLY A 139 5.64 -13.97 -4.87
CA GLY A 139 6.57 -14.18 -3.76
C GLY A 139 6.22 -13.35 -2.53
N PHE A 140 5.86 -12.09 -2.75
CA PHE A 140 5.38 -11.20 -1.69
C PHE A 140 4.04 -11.71 -1.12
N ALA A 141 3.04 -11.98 -1.98
CA ALA A 141 1.74 -12.46 -1.55
C ALA A 141 1.86 -13.74 -0.69
N ARG A 142 2.67 -14.70 -1.12
CA ARG A 142 2.93 -15.95 -0.39
C ARG A 142 3.58 -15.70 0.99
N ALA A 143 4.41 -14.68 1.10
CA ALA A 143 5.17 -14.40 2.32
C ALA A 143 4.38 -13.66 3.41
N VAL A 144 3.32 -12.90 3.04
CA VAL A 144 2.66 -11.98 3.98
C VAL A 144 1.14 -12.05 3.99
N ALA A 145 0.49 -12.63 2.97
CA ALA A 145 -0.96 -12.66 2.92
C ALA A 145 -1.53 -13.78 3.81
N ASP A 146 -2.63 -13.51 4.49
CA ASP A 146 -3.42 -14.53 5.18
C ASP A 146 -4.43 -15.20 4.22
N ARG A 147 -4.86 -14.44 3.21
CA ARG A 147 -5.94 -14.81 2.30
C ARG A 147 -5.62 -14.30 0.90
N VAL A 148 -5.91 -15.12 -0.11
CA VAL A 148 -5.72 -14.81 -1.53
C VAL A 148 -7.05 -14.85 -2.24
N ILE A 149 -7.34 -13.80 -3.00
CA ILE A 149 -8.51 -13.70 -3.87
C ILE A 149 -8.01 -13.64 -5.31
N PHE A 150 -8.26 -14.71 -6.08
CA PHE A 150 -7.93 -14.73 -7.50
C PHE A 150 -9.11 -14.29 -8.34
N MET A 151 -8.88 -13.26 -9.17
CA MET A 151 -9.90 -12.67 -10.03
C MET A 151 -9.51 -12.81 -11.50
N ALA A 152 -10.48 -13.20 -12.32
CA ALA A 152 -10.39 -13.14 -13.78
C ALA A 152 -11.75 -12.81 -14.39
N ASP A 153 -11.75 -12.14 -15.53
CA ASP A 153 -12.96 -11.75 -16.27
C ASP A 153 -14.02 -11.03 -15.42
N GLY A 154 -13.56 -10.19 -14.48
CA GLY A 154 -14.42 -9.42 -13.59
C GLY A 154 -15.12 -10.24 -12.50
N ARG A 155 -14.68 -11.49 -12.27
CA ARG A 155 -15.27 -12.41 -11.27
C ARG A 155 -14.21 -12.92 -10.32
N ILE A 156 -14.61 -13.17 -9.07
CA ILE A 156 -13.80 -13.92 -8.13
C ILE A 156 -13.91 -15.39 -8.51
N LEU A 157 -12.79 -16.01 -8.85
CA LEU A 157 -12.70 -17.43 -9.20
C LEU A 157 -12.26 -18.27 -8.00
N GLU A 158 -11.38 -17.72 -7.15
CA GLU A 158 -10.95 -18.38 -5.91
C GLU A 158 -10.86 -17.36 -4.78
N ASP A 159 -11.10 -17.85 -3.57
CA ASP A 159 -11.05 -17.08 -2.32
C ASP A 159 -10.64 -18.05 -1.21
N ASP A 160 -9.34 -18.16 -0.98
CA ASP A 160 -8.73 -19.18 -0.16
C ASP A 160 -7.67 -18.62 0.80
N SER A 161 -7.29 -19.42 1.81
CA SER A 161 -6.10 -19.12 2.60
C SER A 161 -4.84 -19.20 1.73
N THR A 162 -3.80 -18.44 2.13
CA THR A 162 -2.51 -18.47 1.43
C THR A 162 -1.91 -19.86 1.38
N GLU A 163 -2.03 -20.63 2.47
CA GLU A 163 -1.55 -21.99 2.55
C GLU A 163 -2.21 -22.90 1.48
N LYS A 164 -3.54 -22.81 1.33
CA LYS A 164 -4.26 -23.60 0.33
C LYS A 164 -3.94 -23.15 -1.09
N PHE A 165 -3.97 -21.84 -1.37
CA PHE A 165 -3.75 -21.32 -2.72
C PHE A 165 -2.32 -21.61 -3.25
N PHE A 166 -1.29 -21.51 -2.42
CA PHE A 166 0.10 -21.73 -2.82
C PHE A 166 0.66 -23.12 -2.47
N GLY A 167 0.00 -23.89 -1.59
CA GLY A 167 0.45 -25.21 -1.14
C GLY A 167 -0.10 -26.35 -1.99
N ASP A 168 -1.43 -26.41 -2.16
CA ASP A 168 -2.14 -27.57 -2.75
C ASP A 168 -2.42 -27.42 -4.25
N GLN A 169 -1.96 -26.42 -4.91
CA GLN A 169 -2.35 -25.92 -6.24
C GLN A 169 -3.75 -25.27 -6.24
N PRO A 170 -3.91 -24.19 -7.02
CA PRO A 170 -5.20 -23.53 -7.21
C PRO A 170 -6.27 -24.50 -7.72
N SER A 171 -7.50 -24.32 -7.26
CA SER A 171 -8.63 -25.19 -7.60
C SER A 171 -9.07 -25.02 -9.05
N THR A 172 -9.00 -23.79 -9.59
CA THR A 172 -9.43 -23.49 -10.95
C THR A 172 -8.30 -23.65 -11.96
N GLU A 173 -8.63 -24.09 -13.17
CA GLU A 173 -7.68 -24.22 -14.28
C GLU A 173 -7.02 -22.87 -14.60
N ARG A 174 -7.79 -21.79 -14.59
CA ARG A 174 -7.31 -20.44 -14.89
C ARG A 174 -6.26 -19.95 -13.88
N ALA A 175 -6.45 -20.24 -12.60
CA ALA A 175 -5.47 -19.90 -11.57
C ALA A 175 -4.19 -20.76 -11.69
N ARG A 176 -4.32 -22.05 -12.03
CA ARG A 176 -3.16 -22.92 -12.30
C ARG A 176 -2.34 -22.45 -13.50
N GLU A 177 -3.00 -22.07 -14.60
CA GLU A 177 -2.32 -21.49 -15.76
C GLU A 177 -1.59 -20.19 -15.42
N PHE A 178 -2.20 -19.34 -14.60
CA PHE A 178 -1.59 -18.09 -14.14
C PHE A 178 -0.34 -18.37 -13.30
N MET A 179 -0.46 -19.27 -12.32
CA MET A 179 0.67 -19.64 -11.45
C MET A 179 1.82 -20.29 -12.23
N SER A 180 1.53 -21.16 -13.21
CA SER A 180 2.57 -21.80 -14.03
C SER A 180 3.38 -20.81 -14.85
N LYS A 181 2.77 -19.72 -15.33
CA LYS A 181 3.46 -18.66 -16.08
C LYS A 181 4.39 -17.82 -15.21
N ILE A 182 4.03 -17.62 -13.95
CA ILE A 182 4.82 -16.81 -13.01
C ILE A 182 5.97 -17.61 -12.39
N SER A 183 5.77 -18.92 -12.14
CA SER A 183 6.79 -19.80 -11.57
C SER A 183 7.88 -20.21 -12.56
N GLY A 184 7.76 -19.86 -13.83
CA GLY A 184 8.71 -20.18 -14.90
C GLY A 184 9.76 -19.07 -15.19
N HIS A 185 9.88 -18.09 -14.28
CA HIS A 185 10.90 -17.02 -14.39
C HIS A 185 11.78 -16.99 -13.16
#